data_c1ead2ed914f3f223cdf36487e9098ea
#
_entry.id   c1ead2ed914f3f223cdf36487e9098ea
#
_cell.length_a   1.000
_cell.length_b   1.000
_cell.length_c   1.000
_cell.angle_alpha   90.00
_cell.angle_beta   90.00
_cell.angle_gamma   90.00
#
_symmetry.space_group_name_H-M   'P 1'
#
loop_
_entity.id
_entity.type
_entity.pdbx_description
1 polymer ?
#
loop_
_entity_poly.entity_id
_entity_poly.type
_entity_poly.pdbx_seq_one_letter_code
_entity_poly.pdbx_strand_id
1 'polypeptide(L)'
;MWTRRKLIKQGLAGSGLLLLPGNLCWGQTSRRRIVLVELSGANDGLNTVVPYSHPKYRKIRPRIALNDDELIPLDKDHALHSALRPLMKSWDQGELAIIHGLGYPSPNRSHFKSIALWETGGDGTKIGKSGWLTGDLERSGIKNPDAHGISLGGGMGPFQSS
;
A
#
# COMPACT_ATOMS: atom_id res chain seq x y z
N MET A 1 -4.71 -2.40 -47.93
CA MET A 1 -4.53 -1.72 -46.64
C MET A 1 -5.89 -1.40 -46.03
N TRP A 2 -6.32 -2.11 -44.99
CA TRP A 2 -7.65 -1.96 -44.40
C TRP A 2 -7.61 -0.84 -43.37
N THR A 3 -8.46 0.17 -43.49
CA THR A 3 -8.53 1.28 -42.54
C THR A 3 -9.60 1.00 -41.49
N ARG A 4 -9.36 1.45 -40.26
CA ARG A 4 -10.27 1.30 -39.10
C ARG A 4 -11.72 1.73 -39.40
N ARG A 5 -11.93 2.70 -40.29
CA ARG A 5 -13.26 3.17 -40.72
C ARG A 5 -14.02 2.14 -41.58
N LYS A 6 -13.33 1.29 -42.34
CA LYS A 6 -13.98 0.21 -43.14
C LYS A 6 -14.45 -0.93 -42.26
N LEU A 7 -13.70 -1.24 -41.19
CA LEU A 7 -14.06 -2.30 -40.24
C LEU A 7 -15.35 -1.97 -39.48
N ILE A 8 -15.51 -0.70 -39.07
CA ILE A 8 -16.69 -0.26 -38.33
C ILE A 8 -17.95 -0.22 -39.21
N LYS A 9 -17.81 0.12 -40.48
CA LYS A 9 -18.97 0.17 -41.40
C LYS A 9 -19.45 -1.22 -41.85
N GLN A 10 -18.60 -2.24 -41.84
CA GLN A 10 -19.00 -3.61 -42.18
C GLN A 10 -19.53 -4.40 -40.98
N GLY A 11 -19.17 -4.00 -39.74
CA GLY A 11 -19.71 -4.62 -38.53
C GLY A 11 -21.15 -4.27 -38.19
N LEU A 12 -21.69 -3.20 -38.80
CA LEU A 12 -23.06 -2.73 -38.52
C LEU A 12 -24.15 -3.29 -39.45
N ALA A 13 -23.80 -4.03 -40.52
CA ALA A 13 -24.76 -4.48 -41.49
C ALA A 13 -25.20 -5.95 -41.31
N GLY A 14 -24.73 -6.66 -40.29
CA GLY A 14 -25.01 -8.07 -40.07
C GLY A 14 -25.54 -8.49 -38.71
N SER A 15 -25.91 -7.55 -37.86
CA SER A 15 -26.33 -7.86 -36.49
C SER A 15 -27.85 -8.04 -36.43
N GLY A 16 -28.30 -9.26 -36.63
CA GLY A 16 -29.60 -9.68 -36.13
C GLY A 16 -29.63 -9.43 -34.62
N LEU A 17 -30.58 -8.62 -34.21
CA LEU A 17 -30.80 -8.26 -32.80
C LEU A 17 -31.20 -9.50 -32.00
N LEU A 18 -30.25 -10.26 -31.49
CA LEU A 18 -30.49 -11.26 -30.47
C LEU A 18 -30.87 -10.49 -29.20
N LEU A 19 -32.17 -10.44 -28.92
CA LEU A 19 -32.71 -10.05 -27.63
C LEU A 19 -32.27 -11.11 -26.61
N LEU A 20 -31.04 -10.98 -26.11
CA LEU A 20 -30.63 -11.66 -24.90
C LEU A 20 -31.31 -10.98 -23.70
N PRO A 21 -31.95 -11.77 -22.83
CA PRO A 21 -32.57 -11.20 -21.62
C PRO A 21 -31.53 -10.43 -20.84
N GLY A 22 -31.89 -9.21 -20.44
CA GLY A 22 -31.02 -8.16 -19.91
C GLY A 22 -30.35 -8.39 -18.57
N ASN A 23 -29.66 -9.53 -18.38
CA ASN A 23 -28.99 -9.85 -17.13
C ASN A 23 -27.52 -10.26 -17.27
N LEU A 24 -26.84 -9.86 -18.36
CA LEU A 24 -25.43 -10.25 -18.59
C LEU A 24 -24.43 -9.09 -18.46
N CYS A 25 -24.83 -7.96 -17.91
CA CYS A 25 -23.88 -6.97 -17.39
C CYS A 25 -23.85 -6.99 -15.87
N TRP A 26 -23.52 -8.14 -15.29
CA TRP A 26 -22.92 -8.14 -13.98
C TRP A 26 -21.50 -7.59 -14.15
N GLY A 27 -21.37 -6.29 -14.22
CA GLY A 27 -20.15 -5.64 -13.87
C GLY A 27 -19.84 -6.08 -12.44
N GLN A 28 -18.98 -7.06 -12.28
CA GLN A 28 -18.33 -7.27 -11.00
C GLN A 28 -17.60 -5.97 -10.74
N THR A 29 -18.24 -5.10 -9.96
CA THR A 29 -17.51 -4.04 -9.28
C THR A 29 -16.52 -4.77 -8.40
N SER A 30 -15.30 -4.93 -8.91
CA SER A 30 -14.19 -5.46 -8.16
C SER A 30 -14.05 -4.56 -6.94
N ARG A 31 -14.63 -4.98 -5.82
CA ARG A 31 -14.48 -4.25 -4.55
C ARG A 31 -13.02 -4.38 -4.17
N ARG A 32 -12.24 -3.37 -4.49
CA ARG A 32 -10.85 -3.30 -4.07
C ARG A 32 -10.82 -3.32 -2.56
N ARG A 33 -9.97 -4.17 -2.00
CA ARG A 33 -9.76 -4.27 -0.56
C ARG A 33 -8.35 -3.81 -0.27
N ILE A 34 -8.19 -3.05 0.80
CA ILE A 34 -6.90 -2.64 1.31
C ILE A 34 -6.73 -3.33 2.65
N VAL A 35 -5.61 -4.00 2.83
CA VAL A 35 -5.17 -4.53 4.13
C VAL A 35 -4.00 -3.67 4.57
N LEU A 36 -4.20 -2.91 5.64
CA LEU A 36 -3.16 -2.12 6.25
C LEU A 36 -2.58 -2.91 7.42
N VAL A 37 -1.28 -3.17 7.38
CA VAL A 37 -0.55 -3.81 8.48
C VAL A 37 0.34 -2.76 9.12
N GLU A 38 -0.06 -2.30 10.29
CA GLU A 38 0.73 -1.36 11.08
C GLU A 38 1.65 -2.13 12.02
N LEU A 39 2.95 -1.88 11.92
CA LEU A 39 3.96 -2.42 12.82
C LEU A 39 4.12 -1.47 14.02
N SER A 40 3.15 -1.49 14.94
CA SER A 40 3.20 -0.68 16.14
C SER A 40 4.27 -1.21 17.10
N GLY A 41 5.00 -0.34 17.78
CA GLY A 41 6.02 -0.72 18.75
C GLY A 41 7.46 -0.65 18.24
N ALA A 42 7.71 0.20 17.25
CA ALA A 42 9.05 0.54 16.74
C ALA A 42 9.71 -0.55 15.89
N ASN A 43 9.28 -0.67 14.66
CA ASN A 43 10.01 -1.44 13.65
C ASN A 43 11.38 -0.79 13.33
N ASP A 44 12.45 -1.58 13.30
CA ASP A 44 13.74 -1.14 12.78
C ASP A 44 13.75 -1.20 11.25
N GLY A 45 13.40 -0.09 10.62
CA GLY A 45 13.31 0.01 9.16
C GLY A 45 14.62 -0.30 8.44
N LEU A 46 15.78 0.03 9.05
CA LEU A 46 17.09 -0.28 8.48
C LEU A 46 17.47 -1.76 8.57
N ASN A 47 16.82 -2.53 9.44
CA ASN A 47 16.96 -3.98 9.50
C ASN A 47 15.76 -4.72 8.90
N THR A 48 14.76 -4.01 8.41
CA THR A 48 13.66 -4.56 7.62
C THR A 48 14.00 -4.56 6.14
N VAL A 49 14.37 -3.37 5.62
CA VAL A 49 14.93 -3.19 4.27
C VAL A 49 16.32 -2.60 4.42
N VAL A 50 17.30 -3.44 4.21
CA VAL A 50 18.69 -3.21 4.61
C VAL A 50 19.47 -2.58 3.48
N PRO A 51 20.03 -1.38 3.64
CA PRO A 51 20.93 -0.78 2.67
C PRO A 51 22.35 -1.40 2.80
N TYR A 52 22.46 -2.68 2.51
CA TYR A 52 23.63 -3.50 2.84
C TYR A 52 24.92 -3.06 2.12
N SER A 53 24.81 -2.46 0.95
CA SER A 53 25.95 -1.94 0.21
C SER A 53 26.44 -0.59 0.73
N HIS A 54 25.60 0.13 1.51
CA HIS A 54 25.93 1.47 1.96
C HIS A 54 26.99 1.43 3.09
N PRO A 55 28.16 2.07 2.93
CA PRO A 55 29.29 1.92 3.87
C PRO A 55 28.97 2.40 5.29
N LYS A 56 28.01 3.32 5.45
CA LYS A 56 27.60 3.79 6.78
C LYS A 56 26.73 2.78 7.52
N TYR A 57 26.04 1.86 6.84
CA TYR A 57 25.12 0.93 7.51
C TYR A 57 25.84 0.16 8.63
N ARG A 58 26.89 -0.58 8.32
CA ARG A 58 27.65 -1.34 9.32
C ARG A 58 28.45 -0.43 10.27
N LYS A 59 28.98 0.69 9.75
CA LYS A 59 29.80 1.63 10.55
C LYS A 59 29.02 2.25 11.71
N ILE A 60 27.76 2.66 11.48
CA ILE A 60 26.94 3.30 12.55
C ILE A 60 26.11 2.31 13.35
N ARG A 61 26.10 1.04 12.97
CA ARG A 61 25.33 -0.05 13.59
C ARG A 61 26.21 -1.26 13.94
N PRO A 62 27.34 -1.07 14.65
CA PRO A 62 28.39 -2.11 14.77
C PRO A 62 27.92 -3.37 15.53
N ARG A 63 26.82 -3.28 16.29
CA ARG A 63 26.28 -4.38 17.10
C ARG A 63 24.96 -4.94 16.59
N ILE A 64 24.27 -4.22 15.72
CA ILE A 64 22.92 -4.54 15.29
C ILE A 64 22.76 -4.56 13.77
N ALA A 65 23.83 -4.33 13.02
CA ALA A 65 23.81 -4.57 11.59
C ALA A 65 23.70 -6.07 11.34
N LEU A 66 22.88 -6.45 10.39
CA LEU A 66 22.67 -7.84 10.00
C LEU A 66 23.89 -8.41 9.27
N ASN A 67 24.13 -9.70 9.46
CA ASN A 67 25.12 -10.45 8.71
C ASN A 67 24.58 -10.84 7.33
N ASP A 68 25.47 -11.26 6.43
CA ASP A 68 25.08 -11.54 5.05
C ASP A 68 24.14 -12.76 4.92
N ASP A 69 24.20 -13.71 5.84
CA ASP A 69 23.29 -14.87 5.91
C ASP A 69 21.87 -14.50 6.37
N GLU A 70 21.72 -13.34 7.00
CA GLU A 70 20.42 -12.79 7.41
C GLU A 70 19.76 -11.93 6.31
N LEU A 71 20.39 -11.79 5.15
CA LEU A 71 19.97 -10.92 4.07
C LEU A 71 19.41 -11.70 2.87
N ILE A 72 18.39 -11.14 2.24
CA ILE A 72 17.88 -11.57 0.94
C ILE A 72 18.03 -10.39 -0.01
N PRO A 73 19.02 -10.40 -0.92
CA PRO A 73 19.23 -9.31 -1.85
C PRO A 73 17.99 -9.04 -2.72
N LEU A 74 17.62 -7.78 -2.84
CA LEU A 74 16.59 -7.30 -3.76
C LEU A 74 17.22 -6.72 -5.02
N ASP A 75 18.26 -5.95 -4.82
CA ASP A 75 19.05 -5.29 -5.85
C ASP A 75 20.51 -5.16 -5.39
N LYS A 76 21.32 -4.38 -6.10
CA LYS A 76 22.73 -4.13 -5.77
C LYS A 76 22.94 -3.33 -4.48
N ASP A 77 21.91 -2.64 -3.99
CA ASP A 77 22.00 -1.71 -2.88
C ASP A 77 21.20 -2.15 -1.66
N HIS A 78 20.11 -2.89 -1.86
CA HIS A 78 19.15 -3.23 -0.81
C HIS A 78 18.89 -4.72 -0.69
N ALA A 79 18.60 -5.15 0.54
CA ALA A 79 18.16 -6.49 0.85
C ALA A 79 17.00 -6.48 1.84
N LEU A 80 16.18 -7.52 1.83
CA LEU A 80 15.22 -7.77 2.91
C LEU A 80 15.88 -8.57 4.02
N HIS A 81 15.39 -8.39 5.25
CA HIS A 81 15.65 -9.32 6.34
C HIS A 81 15.15 -10.72 5.97
N SER A 82 15.90 -11.76 6.30
CA SER A 82 15.59 -13.16 5.94
C SER A 82 14.22 -13.64 6.42
N ALA A 83 13.69 -13.09 7.51
CA ALA A 83 12.33 -13.35 7.99
C ALA A 83 11.23 -12.91 7.01
N LEU A 84 11.53 -12.00 6.10
CA LEU A 84 10.61 -11.51 5.07
C LEU A 84 10.67 -12.32 3.77
N ARG A 85 11.34 -13.47 3.77
CA ARG A 85 11.40 -14.40 2.62
C ARG A 85 10.06 -14.68 1.95
N PRO A 86 8.93 -14.81 2.68
CA PRO A 86 7.63 -15.01 2.03
C PRO A 86 7.20 -13.89 1.06
N LEU A 87 7.75 -12.68 1.20
CA LEU A 87 7.45 -11.56 0.31
C LEU A 87 8.20 -11.63 -1.03
N MET A 88 9.22 -12.48 -1.14
CA MET A 88 10.04 -12.56 -2.36
C MET A 88 9.22 -12.97 -3.58
N LYS A 89 8.21 -13.81 -3.41
CA LYS A 89 7.31 -14.16 -4.52
C LYS A 89 6.65 -12.92 -5.12
N SER A 90 6.14 -12.03 -4.29
CA SER A 90 5.52 -10.77 -4.76
C SER A 90 6.55 -9.80 -5.33
N TRP A 91 7.78 -9.80 -4.81
CA TRP A 91 8.88 -9.03 -5.38
C TRP A 91 9.22 -9.48 -6.80
N ASP A 92 9.43 -10.78 -7.00
CA ASP A 92 9.79 -11.38 -8.29
C ASP A 92 8.69 -11.19 -9.34
N GLN A 93 7.43 -11.09 -8.91
CA GLN A 93 6.26 -10.83 -9.76
C GLN A 93 6.02 -9.34 -10.03
N GLY A 94 6.81 -8.43 -9.45
CA GLY A 94 6.61 -6.98 -9.58
C GLY A 94 5.36 -6.46 -8.83
N GLU A 95 4.88 -7.22 -7.84
CA GLU A 95 3.69 -6.89 -7.03
C GLU A 95 4.04 -6.22 -5.69
N LEU A 96 5.33 -6.14 -5.37
CA LEU A 96 5.83 -5.48 -4.15
C LEU A 96 6.54 -4.19 -4.51
N ALA A 97 6.15 -3.10 -3.88
CA ALA A 97 6.85 -1.82 -3.94
C ALA A 97 7.38 -1.43 -2.56
N ILE A 98 8.59 -0.92 -2.52
CA ILE A 98 9.23 -0.43 -1.29
C ILE A 98 9.43 1.08 -1.43
N ILE A 99 8.94 1.84 -0.47
CA ILE A 99 9.04 3.29 -0.46
C ILE A 99 9.99 3.70 0.67
N HIS A 100 11.12 4.28 0.30
CA HIS A 100 12.12 4.75 1.24
C HIS A 100 11.95 6.22 1.58
N GLY A 101 12.56 6.64 2.70
CA GLY A 101 12.65 8.05 3.06
C GLY A 101 11.33 8.69 3.47
N LEU A 102 10.32 7.88 3.84
CA LEU A 102 9.08 8.41 4.40
C LEU A 102 9.33 9.03 5.77
N GLY A 103 8.81 10.22 5.95
CA GLY A 103 8.95 10.97 7.19
C GLY A 103 8.20 12.29 7.11
N TYR A 104 8.40 13.13 8.09
CA TYR A 104 7.81 14.47 8.15
C TYR A 104 8.85 15.50 8.67
N PRO A 105 8.68 16.79 8.35
CA PRO A 105 9.58 17.84 8.83
C PRO A 105 9.63 17.88 10.35
N SER A 106 10.84 18.09 10.91
CA SER A 106 11.07 18.19 12.36
C SER A 106 10.52 16.99 13.15
N PRO A 107 11.01 15.77 12.88
CA PRO A 107 10.44 14.56 13.43
C PRO A 107 10.50 14.55 14.97
N ASN A 108 9.40 14.20 15.60
CA ASN A 108 9.29 14.04 17.04
C ASN A 108 9.73 12.62 17.44
N ARG A 109 10.52 12.49 18.49
CA ARG A 109 10.97 11.18 19.01
C ARG A 109 9.93 10.44 19.82
N SER A 110 8.79 11.08 20.16
CA SER A 110 7.68 10.40 20.80
C SER A 110 6.96 9.49 19.80
N HIS A 111 6.95 8.20 20.07
CA HIS A 111 6.20 7.22 19.28
C HIS A 111 4.71 7.58 19.20
N PHE A 112 4.11 7.93 20.34
CA PHE A 112 2.68 8.28 20.41
C PHE A 112 2.33 9.47 19.51
N LYS A 113 3.16 10.53 19.51
CA LYS A 113 2.91 11.68 18.67
C LYS A 113 3.12 11.36 17.20
N SER A 114 4.14 10.60 16.85
CA SER A 114 4.42 10.22 15.47
C SER A 114 3.35 9.29 14.91
N ILE A 115 2.85 8.34 15.71
CA ILE A 115 1.74 7.46 15.34
C ILE A 115 0.48 8.30 15.08
N ALA A 116 0.11 9.19 16.01
CA ALA A 116 -1.08 10.03 15.83
C ALA A 116 -1.00 10.96 14.62
N LEU A 117 0.19 11.50 14.31
CA LEU A 117 0.42 12.27 13.08
C LEU A 117 0.25 11.41 11.83
N TRP A 118 0.76 10.19 11.84
CA TRP A 118 0.63 9.26 10.73
C TRP A 118 -0.82 8.81 10.53
N GLU A 119 -1.50 8.40 11.59
CA GLU A 119 -2.90 7.94 11.56
C GLU A 119 -3.86 9.01 11.05
N THR A 120 -3.56 10.27 11.28
CA THR A 120 -4.43 11.38 10.88
C THR A 120 -3.98 12.08 9.59
N GLY A 121 -2.87 11.64 8.99
CA GLY A 121 -2.33 12.30 7.80
C GLY A 121 -1.95 13.76 8.03
N GLY A 122 -1.54 14.10 9.24
CA GLY A 122 -1.17 15.47 9.63
C GLY A 122 0.05 16.00 8.88
N ASP A 123 0.24 17.31 8.92
CA ASP A 123 1.34 18.04 8.26
C ASP A 123 2.72 17.87 8.95
N GLY A 124 2.79 17.00 9.97
CA GLY A 124 3.98 16.80 10.81
C GLY A 124 4.05 17.71 12.04
N THR A 125 3.24 18.75 12.11
CA THR A 125 3.17 19.69 13.24
C THR A 125 1.89 19.51 14.04
N LYS A 126 0.77 19.31 13.38
CA LYS A 126 -0.57 19.18 13.98
C LYS A 126 -1.15 17.81 13.71
N ILE A 127 -1.67 17.20 14.75
CA ILE A 127 -2.48 15.98 14.66
C ILE A 127 -3.84 16.36 14.05
N GLY A 128 -4.26 15.63 13.03
CA GLY A 128 -5.58 15.81 12.41
C GLY A 128 -6.71 15.41 13.34
N LYS A 129 -7.93 15.80 13.01
CA LYS A 129 -9.12 15.45 13.81
C LYS A 129 -9.67 14.07 13.51
N SER A 130 -9.48 13.58 12.27
CA SER A 130 -9.94 12.27 11.80
C SER A 130 -8.82 11.51 11.13
N GLY A 131 -8.95 10.20 11.07
CA GLY A 131 -8.02 9.33 10.38
C GLY A 131 -8.03 9.56 8.85
N TRP A 132 -6.88 9.40 8.21
CA TRP A 132 -6.76 9.66 6.77
C TRP A 132 -7.59 8.68 5.92
N LEU A 133 -7.77 7.43 6.36
CA LEU A 133 -8.64 6.47 5.68
C LEU A 133 -10.13 6.83 5.78
N THR A 134 -10.57 7.41 6.89
CA THR A 134 -11.95 7.89 7.04
C THR A 134 -12.30 8.88 5.95
N GLY A 135 -11.47 9.89 5.74
CA GLY A 135 -11.69 10.87 4.69
C GLY A 135 -11.70 10.29 3.28
N ASP A 136 -10.90 9.26 3.00
CA ASP A 136 -10.90 8.57 1.71
C ASP A 136 -12.15 7.72 1.51
N LEU A 137 -12.60 7.03 2.54
CA LEU A 137 -13.82 6.22 2.50
C LEU A 137 -15.06 7.10 2.28
N GLU A 138 -15.16 8.24 2.95
CA GLU A 138 -16.23 9.22 2.75
C GLU A 138 -16.25 9.74 1.30
N ARG A 139 -15.10 10.04 0.73
CA ARG A 139 -14.96 10.48 -0.68
C ARG A 139 -15.25 9.38 -1.70
N SER A 140 -15.14 8.13 -1.33
CA SER A 140 -15.34 6.99 -2.24
C SER A 140 -16.77 6.87 -2.79
N GLY A 141 -17.73 7.53 -2.16
CA GLY A 141 -19.14 7.50 -2.55
C GLY A 141 -19.83 6.14 -2.36
N ILE A 142 -19.22 5.22 -1.63
CA ILE A 142 -19.82 3.92 -1.33
C ILE A 142 -21.02 4.16 -0.40
N LYS A 143 -22.21 3.83 -0.89
CA LYS A 143 -23.46 3.97 -0.14
C LYS A 143 -23.78 2.68 0.60
N ASN A 144 -24.15 2.81 1.89
CA ASN A 144 -24.64 1.71 2.73
C ASN A 144 -23.75 0.44 2.72
N PRO A 145 -22.44 0.53 3.01
CA PRO A 145 -21.64 -0.66 3.19
C PRO A 145 -21.98 -1.33 4.53
N ASP A 146 -21.84 -2.65 4.62
CA ASP A 146 -21.95 -3.37 5.90
C ASP A 146 -20.88 -2.90 6.90
N ALA A 147 -19.68 -2.57 6.40
CA ALA A 147 -18.61 -1.92 7.13
C ALA A 147 -17.71 -1.12 6.17
N HIS A 148 -17.24 0.04 6.57
CA HIS A 148 -16.23 0.80 5.83
C HIS A 148 -14.81 0.26 6.06
N GLY A 149 -14.55 -0.23 7.25
CA GLY A 149 -13.28 -0.81 7.64
C GLY A 149 -13.41 -1.65 8.91
N ILE A 150 -12.47 -2.55 9.10
CA ILE A 150 -12.37 -3.40 10.29
C ILE A 150 -10.98 -3.21 10.86
N SER A 151 -10.88 -2.80 12.12
CA SER A 151 -9.64 -2.74 12.86
C SER A 151 -9.50 -3.98 13.73
N LEU A 152 -8.37 -4.67 13.60
CA LEU A 152 -7.99 -5.80 14.45
C LEU A 152 -6.89 -5.33 15.39
N GLY A 153 -7.25 -4.95 16.60
CA GLY A 153 -6.29 -4.44 17.59
C GLY A 153 -6.90 -3.39 18.52
N GLY A 154 -6.06 -2.60 19.18
CA GLY A 154 -6.48 -1.63 20.18
C GLY A 154 -6.67 -0.22 19.64
N GLY A 155 -7.74 0.05 18.93
CA GLY A 155 -8.05 1.40 18.46
C GLY A 155 -8.49 1.42 17.00
N MET A 156 -9.03 2.58 16.58
CA MET A 156 -9.49 2.76 15.20
C MET A 156 -8.36 3.23 14.27
N GLY A 157 -7.27 3.74 14.82
CA GLY A 157 -6.12 4.21 14.05
C GLY A 157 -6.53 5.14 12.89
N PRO A 158 -6.11 4.85 11.65
CA PRO A 158 -6.47 5.64 10.47
C PRO A 158 -7.97 5.70 10.14
N PHE A 159 -8.80 4.88 10.80
CA PHE A 159 -10.27 4.89 10.65
C PHE A 159 -10.99 5.73 11.71
N GLN A 160 -10.26 6.37 12.64
CA GLN A 160 -10.92 7.19 13.66
C GLN A 160 -11.74 8.33 13.03
N SER A 161 -12.97 8.53 13.49
CA SER A 161 -13.80 9.68 13.14
C SER A 161 -13.62 10.80 14.15
N SER A 162 -13.83 12.04 13.71
CA SER A 162 -13.86 13.23 14.59
C SER A 162 -15.07 13.22 15.51
#